data_106352abfed86eaf9ace913dfb2a0893
#
_entry.id   106352abfed86eaf9ace913dfb2a0893
#
_cell.length_a   1.000
_cell.length_b   1.000
_cell.length_c   1.000
_cell.angle_alpha   90.00
_cell.angle_beta   90.00
_cell.angle_gamma   90.00
#
_symmetry.space_group_name_H-M   'P 1'
#
loop_
_entity.id
_entity.type
_entity.pdbx_description
1 polymer ?
#
loop_
_entity_poly.entity_id
_entity_poly.type
_entity_poly.pdbx_seq_one_letter_code
_entity_poly.pdbx_strand_id
1 'polypeptide(L)'
;MQIFGLVGEKGSGKQTFVNFIKQIASSYSPRNDKGEVLKIRQVRFSDILAETLIMWDIPITRANLQKLALMMSETFGQTALAKAAKFSVEGDTADIVIFDGVRREAEARLVRSFKNSTLIYITAGQKLRYQRLKTRSEKVGEVGLTFEQFLKEEKSKAEKDIPQISKKADIKIENNGTLEEFKAKIQKLNMIS
;
A
#
# COMPACT_ATOMS: atom_id res chain seq x y z
N MET A 1 14.11 10.29 -7.78
CA MET A 1 12.87 9.60 -7.38
C MET A 1 13.18 8.57 -6.32
N GLN A 2 12.54 8.67 -5.17
CA GLN A 2 12.61 7.70 -4.07
C GLN A 2 11.38 6.79 -4.09
N ILE A 3 11.54 5.52 -3.76
CA ILE A 3 10.46 4.54 -3.84
C ILE A 3 10.21 3.94 -2.46
N PHE A 4 8.97 3.97 -2.02
CA PHE A 4 8.51 3.25 -0.83
C PHE A 4 7.54 2.14 -1.21
N GLY A 5 7.74 0.94 -0.70
CA GLY A 5 6.79 -0.16 -0.78
C GLY A 5 6.16 -0.40 0.59
N LEU A 6 4.84 -0.27 0.70
CA LEU A 6 4.14 -0.49 1.97
C LEU A 6 3.57 -1.90 2.03
N VAL A 7 4.09 -2.68 2.94
CA VAL A 7 3.61 -4.02 3.33
C VAL A 7 2.81 -3.90 4.61
N GLY A 8 1.77 -4.71 4.77
CA GLY A 8 1.04 -4.80 6.02
C GLY A 8 -0.40 -5.23 5.83
N GLU A 9 -0.95 -5.78 6.88
CA GLU A 9 -2.29 -6.33 6.94
C GLU A 9 -3.35 -5.23 6.82
N LYS A 10 -4.59 -5.61 6.60
CA LYS A 10 -5.73 -4.67 6.65
C LYS A 10 -5.82 -4.01 8.01
N GLY A 11 -6.13 -2.71 8.06
CA GLY A 11 -6.25 -1.95 9.31
C GLY A 11 -4.92 -1.64 10.01
N SER A 12 -3.76 -1.98 9.44
CA SER A 12 -2.45 -1.70 10.04
C SER A 12 -2.06 -0.22 10.05
N GLY A 13 -2.66 0.62 9.19
CA GLY A 13 -2.38 2.07 9.14
C GLY A 13 -1.60 2.54 7.91
N LYS A 14 -1.50 1.74 6.85
CA LYS A 14 -0.80 2.13 5.60
C LYS A 14 -1.31 3.43 5.01
N GLN A 15 -2.64 3.60 4.91
CA GLN A 15 -3.21 4.84 4.38
C GLN A 15 -2.89 6.06 5.28
N THR A 16 -2.91 5.88 6.60
CA THR A 16 -2.51 6.91 7.55
C THR A 16 -1.05 7.31 7.34
N PHE A 17 -0.16 6.34 7.11
CA PHE A 17 1.22 6.59 6.75
C PHE A 17 1.33 7.46 5.50
N VAL A 18 0.65 7.07 4.40
CA VAL A 18 0.67 7.84 3.14
C VAL A 18 0.15 9.25 3.33
N ASN A 19 -0.98 9.40 4.03
CA ASN A 19 -1.56 10.72 4.29
C ASN A 19 -0.62 11.60 5.09
N PHE A 20 0.08 11.03 6.07
CA PHE A 20 1.02 11.78 6.89
C PHE A 20 2.28 12.19 6.10
N ILE A 21 2.81 11.30 5.25
CA ILE A 21 3.92 11.63 4.34
C ILE A 21 3.52 12.79 3.40
N LYS A 22 2.32 12.73 2.82
CA LYS A 22 1.78 13.83 1.99
C LYS A 22 1.62 15.13 2.79
N GLN A 23 1.16 15.04 4.04
CA GLN A 23 1.02 16.19 4.93
C GLN A 23 2.38 16.82 5.25
N ILE A 24 3.41 16.03 5.55
CA ILE A 24 4.78 16.54 5.78
C ILE A 24 5.26 17.29 4.53
N ALA A 25 5.12 16.69 3.35
CA ALA A 25 5.53 17.34 2.10
C ALA A 25 4.80 18.67 1.86
N SER A 26 3.53 18.79 2.27
CA SER A 26 2.76 20.03 2.10
C SER A 26 3.05 21.07 3.18
N SER A 27 3.25 20.66 4.45
CA SER A 27 3.33 21.57 5.60
C SER A 27 4.73 22.13 5.83
N TYR A 28 5.77 21.33 5.60
CA TYR A 28 7.17 21.73 5.80
C TYR A 28 7.82 22.23 4.51
N SER A 29 7.07 22.17 3.38
CA SER A 29 7.57 22.51 2.04
C SER A 29 9.00 21.99 1.79
N PRO A 30 9.30 20.72 2.11
CA PRO A 30 10.60 20.17 1.73
C PRO A 30 10.72 20.30 0.22
N ARG A 31 11.85 20.80 -0.24
CA ARG A 31 12.09 21.10 -1.65
C ARG A 31 12.97 20.02 -2.24
N ASN A 32 12.70 19.67 -3.50
CA ASN A 32 13.60 18.83 -4.28
C ASN A 32 14.87 19.62 -4.65
N ASP A 33 15.79 18.97 -5.31
CA ASP A 33 17.05 19.57 -5.78
C ASP A 33 16.87 20.79 -6.70
N LYS A 34 15.64 20.97 -7.23
CA LYS A 34 15.25 22.12 -8.07
C LYS A 34 14.60 23.27 -7.28
N GLY A 35 14.44 23.12 -5.96
CA GLY A 35 13.76 24.08 -5.10
C GLY A 35 12.22 24.04 -5.19
N GLU A 36 11.64 23.03 -5.82
CA GLU A 36 10.19 22.81 -5.93
C GLU A 36 9.66 21.98 -4.77
N VAL A 37 8.39 22.16 -4.42
CA VAL A 37 7.71 21.32 -3.41
C VAL A 37 7.70 19.87 -3.86
N LEU A 38 8.01 18.95 -2.95
CA LEU A 38 8.08 17.51 -3.26
C LEU A 38 6.76 16.98 -3.80
N LYS A 39 6.82 16.33 -4.96
CA LYS A 39 5.70 15.66 -5.59
C LYS A 39 5.63 14.21 -5.13
N ILE A 40 4.52 13.82 -4.50
CA ILE A 40 4.32 12.45 -4.01
C ILE A 40 3.22 11.78 -4.80
N ARG A 41 3.53 10.63 -5.38
CA ARG A 41 2.58 9.76 -6.05
C ARG A 41 2.34 8.49 -5.25
N GLN A 42 1.08 8.18 -4.98
CA GLN A 42 0.66 6.89 -4.44
C GLN A 42 0.16 6.01 -5.57
N VAL A 43 0.65 4.79 -5.64
CA VAL A 43 0.22 3.76 -6.58
C VAL A 43 -0.29 2.57 -5.78
N ARG A 44 -1.58 2.28 -5.87
CA ARG A 44 -2.15 1.04 -5.32
C ARG A 44 -2.27 0.03 -6.44
N PHE A 45 -1.86 -1.20 -6.19
CA PHE A 45 -2.03 -2.29 -7.16
C PHE A 45 -3.50 -2.54 -7.52
N SER A 46 -4.42 -2.27 -6.57
CA SER A 46 -5.86 -2.35 -6.84
C SER A 46 -6.40 -1.27 -7.78
N ASP A 47 -5.76 -0.10 -7.83
CA ASP A 47 -6.23 0.99 -8.67
C ASP A 47 -6.00 0.66 -10.15
N ILE A 48 -4.90 0.01 -10.49
CA ILE A 48 -4.63 -0.49 -11.85
C ILE A 48 -5.73 -1.46 -12.31
N LEU A 49 -6.14 -2.36 -11.42
CA LEU A 49 -7.25 -3.28 -11.71
C LEU A 49 -8.58 -2.54 -11.82
N ALA A 50 -8.80 -1.53 -10.98
CA ALA A 50 -10.02 -0.72 -11.01
C ALA A 50 -10.12 0.08 -12.32
N GLU A 51 -9.05 0.72 -12.75
CA GLU A 51 -8.97 1.44 -14.03
C GLU A 51 -9.28 0.51 -15.21
N THR A 52 -8.76 -0.73 -15.19
CA THR A 52 -9.07 -1.73 -16.22
C THR A 52 -10.56 -2.11 -16.22
N LEU A 53 -11.18 -2.28 -15.05
CA LEU A 53 -12.61 -2.55 -14.94
C LEU A 53 -13.46 -1.39 -15.43
N ILE A 54 -13.06 -0.15 -15.11
CA ILE A 54 -13.73 1.07 -15.59
C ILE A 54 -13.71 1.11 -17.14
N MET A 55 -12.56 0.86 -17.76
CA MET A 55 -12.44 0.85 -19.22
C MET A 55 -13.40 -0.13 -19.91
N TRP A 56 -13.80 -1.19 -19.22
CA TRP A 56 -14.71 -2.22 -19.71
C TRP A 56 -16.15 -2.08 -19.21
N ASP A 57 -16.46 -0.96 -18.54
CA ASP A 57 -17.77 -0.71 -17.91
C ASP A 57 -18.20 -1.83 -16.93
N ILE A 58 -17.22 -2.40 -16.21
CA ILE A 58 -17.46 -3.44 -15.20
C ILE A 58 -17.44 -2.80 -13.82
N PRO A 59 -18.44 -3.03 -12.96
CA PRO A 59 -18.51 -2.46 -11.62
C PRO A 59 -17.27 -2.78 -10.77
N ILE A 60 -16.73 -1.77 -10.08
CA ILE A 60 -15.60 -1.92 -9.16
C ILE A 60 -16.10 -2.56 -7.87
N THR A 61 -16.18 -3.88 -7.86
CA THR A 61 -16.46 -4.66 -6.68
C THR A 61 -15.22 -5.43 -6.25
N ARG A 62 -15.15 -5.80 -4.97
CA ARG A 62 -14.06 -6.65 -4.48
C ARG A 62 -13.95 -7.96 -5.26
N ALA A 63 -15.09 -8.57 -5.59
CA ALA A 63 -15.15 -9.80 -6.37
C ALA A 63 -14.56 -9.62 -7.77
N ASN A 64 -14.93 -8.55 -8.48
CA ASN A 64 -14.44 -8.26 -9.82
C ASN A 64 -12.93 -7.95 -9.83
N LEU A 65 -12.44 -7.16 -8.84
CA LEU A 65 -11.00 -6.91 -8.68
C LEU A 65 -10.21 -8.20 -8.44
N GLN A 66 -10.70 -9.09 -7.58
CA GLN A 66 -10.05 -10.36 -7.30
C GLN A 66 -10.08 -11.29 -8.52
N LYS A 67 -11.22 -11.35 -9.22
CA LYS A 67 -11.37 -12.15 -10.45
C LYS A 67 -10.42 -11.68 -11.54
N LEU A 68 -10.36 -10.36 -11.79
CA LEU A 68 -9.44 -9.79 -12.76
C LEU A 68 -7.97 -10.07 -12.39
N ALA A 69 -7.59 -9.86 -11.13
CA ALA A 69 -6.24 -10.15 -10.66
C ALA A 69 -5.85 -11.63 -10.86
N LEU A 70 -6.78 -12.55 -10.62
CA LEU A 70 -6.58 -13.98 -10.84
C LEU A 70 -6.40 -14.29 -12.31
N MET A 71 -7.33 -13.84 -13.17
CA MET A 71 -7.28 -14.04 -14.63
C MET A 71 -5.97 -13.51 -15.23
N MET A 72 -5.57 -12.28 -14.86
CA MET A 72 -4.31 -11.69 -15.33
C MET A 72 -3.10 -12.51 -14.89
N SER A 73 -3.12 -13.01 -13.67
CA SER A 73 -2.05 -13.84 -13.12
C SER A 73 -1.97 -15.22 -13.78
N GLU A 74 -3.10 -15.85 -14.09
CA GLU A 74 -3.17 -17.16 -14.73
C GLU A 74 -2.80 -17.07 -16.22
N THR A 75 -3.26 -16.02 -16.91
CA THR A 75 -3.05 -15.87 -18.36
C THR A 75 -1.68 -15.28 -18.67
N PHE A 76 -1.26 -14.24 -17.95
CA PHE A 76 -0.04 -13.47 -18.27
C PHE A 76 1.08 -13.63 -17.22
N GLY A 77 0.88 -14.52 -16.25
CA GLY A 77 1.84 -14.85 -15.20
C GLY A 77 1.77 -13.95 -13.97
N GLN A 78 2.36 -14.44 -12.88
CA GLN A 78 2.31 -13.83 -11.53
C GLN A 78 2.89 -12.41 -11.45
N THR A 79 3.65 -12.00 -12.44
CA THR A 79 4.29 -10.67 -12.50
C THR A 79 3.49 -9.63 -13.28
N ALA A 80 2.37 -10.01 -13.91
CA ALA A 80 1.60 -9.11 -14.79
C ALA A 80 1.21 -7.79 -14.11
N LEU A 81 0.61 -7.87 -12.92
CA LEU A 81 0.21 -6.68 -12.15
C LEU A 81 1.41 -5.83 -11.71
N ALA A 82 2.51 -6.47 -11.31
CA ALA A 82 3.73 -5.76 -10.95
C ALA A 82 4.33 -5.03 -12.16
N LYS A 83 4.33 -5.64 -13.34
CA LYS A 83 4.77 -5.00 -14.59
C LYS A 83 3.91 -3.79 -14.94
N ALA A 84 2.58 -3.91 -14.84
CA ALA A 84 1.66 -2.80 -15.06
C ALA A 84 1.92 -1.64 -14.07
N ALA A 85 2.15 -1.94 -12.79
CA ALA A 85 2.50 -0.95 -11.78
C ALA A 85 3.84 -0.26 -12.07
N LYS A 86 4.84 -1.00 -12.57
CA LYS A 86 6.11 -0.42 -13.02
C LYS A 86 5.90 0.54 -14.19
N PHE A 87 5.19 0.08 -15.19
CA PHE A 87 4.88 0.87 -16.39
C PHE A 87 4.14 2.17 -16.03
N SER A 88 3.21 2.12 -15.07
CA SER A 88 2.44 3.30 -14.66
C SER A 88 3.29 4.43 -14.06
N VAL A 89 4.52 4.14 -13.61
CA VAL A 89 5.46 5.13 -13.03
C VAL A 89 6.68 5.41 -13.91
N GLU A 90 6.78 4.76 -15.06
CA GLU A 90 7.82 5.06 -16.04
C GLU A 90 7.59 6.45 -16.61
N GLY A 91 8.64 7.30 -16.57
CA GLY A 91 8.53 8.71 -16.99
C GLY A 91 7.82 9.63 -15.99
N ASP A 92 7.45 9.15 -14.81
CA ASP A 92 6.85 9.98 -13.77
C ASP A 92 7.84 11.04 -13.25
N THR A 93 7.33 12.23 -12.97
CA THR A 93 8.10 13.36 -12.43
C THR A 93 7.98 13.48 -10.91
N ALA A 94 7.36 12.50 -10.24
CA ALA A 94 7.26 12.47 -8.79
C ALA A 94 8.64 12.29 -8.15
N ASP A 95 8.88 13.03 -7.07
CA ASP A 95 10.09 12.89 -6.26
C ASP A 95 10.03 11.61 -5.43
N ILE A 96 8.82 11.28 -4.96
CA ILE A 96 8.53 10.08 -4.15
C ILE A 96 7.36 9.30 -4.75
N VAL A 97 7.56 8.01 -4.98
CA VAL A 97 6.48 7.07 -5.33
C VAL A 97 6.26 6.09 -4.19
N ILE A 98 5.01 5.94 -3.76
CA ILE A 98 4.61 5.01 -2.71
C ILE A 98 3.75 3.91 -3.32
N PHE A 99 4.31 2.70 -3.46
CA PHE A 99 3.56 1.50 -3.80
C PHE A 99 2.80 0.99 -2.57
N ASP A 100 1.50 1.25 -2.51
CA ASP A 100 0.66 0.89 -1.36
C ASP A 100 0.00 -0.47 -1.56
N GLY A 101 0.15 -1.31 -0.55
CA GLY A 101 -0.49 -2.62 -0.50
C GLY A 101 0.31 -3.72 -1.19
N VAL A 102 1.63 -3.69 -1.05
CA VAL A 102 2.51 -4.82 -1.44
C VAL A 102 2.09 -6.07 -0.67
N ARG A 103 1.65 -7.09 -1.37
CA ARG A 103 1.10 -8.33 -0.80
C ARG A 103 1.69 -9.60 -1.41
N ARG A 104 2.31 -9.50 -2.60
CA ARG A 104 2.89 -10.62 -3.33
C ARG A 104 4.39 -10.43 -3.50
N GLU A 105 5.11 -11.53 -3.59
CA GLU A 105 6.55 -11.51 -3.79
C GLU A 105 6.96 -10.78 -5.09
N ALA A 106 6.14 -10.90 -6.14
CA ALA A 106 6.38 -10.17 -7.40
C ALA A 106 6.31 -8.64 -7.23
N GLU A 107 5.39 -8.16 -6.39
CA GLU A 107 5.25 -6.73 -6.06
C GLU A 107 6.42 -6.25 -5.19
N ALA A 108 6.85 -7.06 -4.23
CA ALA A 108 8.03 -6.75 -3.42
C ALA A 108 9.32 -6.70 -4.28
N ARG A 109 9.48 -7.64 -5.23
CA ARG A 109 10.58 -7.61 -6.19
C ARG A 109 10.52 -6.40 -7.11
N LEU A 110 9.31 -5.97 -7.52
CA LEU A 110 9.16 -4.72 -8.26
C LEU A 110 9.72 -3.54 -7.47
N VAL A 111 9.30 -3.36 -6.22
CA VAL A 111 9.80 -2.26 -5.36
C VAL A 111 11.34 -2.32 -5.28
N ARG A 112 11.89 -3.51 -5.04
CA ARG A 112 13.35 -3.73 -4.96
C ARG A 112 14.11 -3.49 -6.26
N SER A 113 13.44 -3.49 -7.41
CA SER A 113 14.07 -3.24 -8.70
C SER A 113 14.47 -1.77 -8.93
N PHE A 114 13.97 -0.87 -8.11
CA PHE A 114 14.34 0.54 -8.14
C PHE A 114 15.56 0.81 -7.24
N LYS A 115 16.51 1.61 -7.74
CA LYS A 115 17.79 1.87 -7.06
C LYS A 115 17.63 2.45 -5.65
N ASN A 116 16.70 3.40 -5.47
CA ASN A 116 16.43 4.09 -4.20
C ASN A 116 15.09 3.60 -3.64
N SER A 117 15.03 2.33 -3.25
CA SER A 117 13.79 1.72 -2.74
C SER A 117 13.90 1.30 -1.29
N THR A 118 12.80 1.46 -0.55
CA THR A 118 12.66 1.03 0.84
C THR A 118 11.35 0.28 1.01
N LEU A 119 11.40 -0.93 1.52
CA LEU A 119 10.22 -1.73 1.84
C LEU A 119 9.88 -1.56 3.32
N ILE A 120 8.69 -1.04 3.60
CA ILE A 120 8.24 -0.68 4.94
C ILE A 120 7.10 -1.60 5.34
N TYR A 121 7.29 -2.35 6.42
CA TYR A 121 6.24 -3.18 7.01
C TYR A 121 5.55 -2.43 8.15
N ILE A 122 4.25 -2.17 7.99
CA ILE A 122 3.40 -1.54 9.00
C ILE A 122 2.44 -2.59 9.54
N THR A 123 2.49 -2.83 10.85
CA THR A 123 1.65 -3.83 11.51
C THR A 123 0.99 -3.29 12.77
N ALA A 124 -0.10 -3.92 13.18
CA ALA A 124 -0.77 -3.65 14.46
C ALA A 124 -1.46 -4.93 14.98
N GLY A 125 -1.75 -4.95 16.25
CA GLY A 125 -2.45 -6.07 16.89
C GLY A 125 -3.78 -6.38 16.19
N GLN A 126 -4.09 -7.66 16.00
CA GLN A 126 -5.24 -8.14 15.23
C GLN A 126 -6.57 -7.55 15.69
N LYS A 127 -6.83 -7.51 17.01
CA LYS A 127 -8.05 -6.92 17.58
C LYS A 127 -8.15 -5.41 17.27
N LEU A 128 -7.03 -4.70 17.36
CA LEU A 128 -6.97 -3.26 17.06
C LEU A 128 -7.23 -3.00 15.58
N ARG A 129 -6.68 -3.83 14.69
CA ARG A 129 -6.93 -3.72 13.25
C ARG A 129 -8.40 -3.95 12.90
N TYR A 130 -9.03 -4.94 13.53
CA TYR A 130 -10.47 -5.18 13.38
C TYR A 130 -11.31 -3.98 13.86
N GLN A 131 -11.00 -3.42 15.04
CA GLN A 131 -11.69 -2.24 15.56
C GLN A 131 -11.58 -1.05 14.60
N ARG A 132 -10.38 -0.79 14.06
CA ARG A 132 -10.16 0.28 13.07
C ARG A 132 -10.97 0.07 11.80
N LEU A 133 -11.14 -1.16 11.34
CA LEU A 133 -11.97 -1.46 10.17
C LEU A 133 -13.45 -1.25 10.42
N LYS A 134 -13.94 -1.54 11.63
CA LYS A 134 -15.35 -1.28 12.01
C LYS A 134 -15.72 0.20 12.02
N THR A 135 -14.79 1.05 12.45
CA THR A 135 -15.01 2.50 12.52
C THR A 135 -14.77 3.21 11.18
N ARG A 136 -14.18 2.49 10.22
CA ARG A 136 -13.84 3.03 8.92
C ARG A 136 -14.96 2.78 7.92
N SER A 137 -15.49 3.86 7.33
CA SER A 137 -16.55 3.79 6.30
C SER A 137 -16.01 3.80 4.86
N GLU A 138 -14.68 3.65 4.66
CA GLU A 138 -14.03 3.95 3.38
C GLU A 138 -14.25 2.90 2.28
N LYS A 139 -14.62 1.67 2.61
CA LYS A 139 -14.81 0.61 1.61
C LYS A 139 -16.17 -0.06 1.74
N VAL A 140 -16.85 -0.20 0.61
CA VAL A 140 -18.07 -1.01 0.51
C VAL A 140 -17.75 -2.44 0.97
N GLY A 141 -18.54 -2.96 1.94
CA GLY A 141 -18.38 -4.31 2.51
C GLY A 141 -17.57 -4.38 3.81
N GLU A 142 -17.05 -3.28 4.34
CA GLU A 142 -16.45 -3.22 5.68
C GLU A 142 -17.49 -2.94 6.80
N VAL A 143 -18.62 -2.35 6.41
CA VAL A 143 -19.75 -2.11 7.32
C VAL A 143 -20.42 -3.46 7.67
N GLY A 144 -20.49 -3.79 8.96
CA GLY A 144 -21.08 -5.05 9.43
C GLY A 144 -20.13 -6.27 9.43
N LEU A 145 -18.85 -6.10 9.10
CA LEU A 145 -17.87 -7.18 9.14
C LEU A 145 -17.76 -7.76 10.56
N THR A 146 -18.04 -9.06 10.72
CA THR A 146 -17.83 -9.77 11.99
C THR A 146 -16.35 -10.08 12.19
N PHE A 147 -15.94 -10.33 13.44
CA PHE A 147 -14.55 -10.72 13.73
C PHE A 147 -14.15 -12.04 13.06
N GLU A 148 -15.08 -12.99 12.98
CA GLU A 148 -14.84 -14.26 12.29
C GLU A 148 -14.62 -14.07 10.78
N GLN A 149 -15.44 -13.23 10.14
CA GLN A 149 -15.25 -12.88 8.73
C GLN A 149 -13.90 -12.18 8.51
N PHE A 150 -13.51 -11.27 9.40
CA PHE A 150 -12.22 -10.62 9.37
C PHE A 150 -11.07 -11.64 9.45
N LEU A 151 -11.14 -12.61 10.38
CA LEU A 151 -10.14 -13.68 10.50
C LEU A 151 -10.04 -14.57 9.24
N LYS A 152 -11.20 -14.86 8.63
CA LYS A 152 -11.24 -15.62 7.37
C LYS A 152 -10.59 -14.85 6.22
N GLU A 153 -10.82 -13.54 6.16
CA GLU A 153 -10.21 -12.67 5.15
C GLU A 153 -8.69 -12.58 5.31
N GLU A 154 -8.17 -12.54 6.54
CA GLU A 154 -6.73 -12.53 6.80
C GLU A 154 -6.02 -13.80 6.31
N LYS A 155 -6.72 -14.92 6.32
CA LYS A 155 -6.21 -16.20 5.80
C LYS A 155 -6.37 -16.35 4.28
N SER A 156 -6.89 -15.33 3.61
CA SER A 156 -7.12 -15.39 2.16
C SER A 156 -5.81 -15.47 1.37
N LYS A 157 -5.90 -16.05 0.15
CA LYS A 157 -4.74 -16.12 -0.77
C LYS A 157 -4.09 -14.76 -1.05
N ALA A 158 -4.83 -13.67 -0.93
CA ALA A 158 -4.34 -12.32 -1.17
C ALA A 158 -3.40 -11.80 -0.06
N GLU A 159 -3.48 -12.34 1.14
CA GLU A 159 -2.67 -11.93 2.31
C GLU A 159 -1.56 -12.95 2.64
N LYS A 160 -1.52 -14.08 1.90
CA LYS A 160 -0.67 -15.24 2.21
C LYS A 160 0.83 -14.94 2.27
N ASP A 161 1.31 -14.07 1.40
CA ASP A 161 2.75 -13.81 1.26
C ASP A 161 3.24 -12.70 2.20
N ILE A 162 2.34 -11.94 2.83
CA ILE A 162 2.70 -10.83 3.74
C ILE A 162 3.69 -11.27 4.84
N PRO A 163 3.51 -12.42 5.52
CA PRO A 163 4.47 -12.85 6.55
C PRO A 163 5.89 -13.10 6.03
N GLN A 164 6.04 -13.54 4.78
CA GLN A 164 7.36 -13.76 4.18
C GLN A 164 7.98 -12.45 3.71
N ILE A 165 7.17 -11.57 3.10
CA ILE A 165 7.60 -10.26 2.61
C ILE A 165 7.99 -9.37 3.79
N SER A 166 7.22 -9.39 4.88
CA SER A 166 7.49 -8.58 6.07
C SER A 166 8.83 -8.88 6.74
N LYS A 167 9.31 -10.13 6.66
CA LYS A 167 10.65 -10.52 7.15
C LYS A 167 11.79 -9.90 6.36
N LYS A 168 11.51 -9.50 5.11
CA LYS A 168 12.47 -8.88 4.19
C LYS A 168 12.33 -7.35 4.16
N ALA A 169 11.45 -6.77 4.96
CA ALA A 169 11.26 -5.33 5.02
C ALA A 169 12.48 -4.64 5.65
N ASP A 170 12.85 -3.49 5.11
CA ASP A 170 13.97 -2.67 5.63
C ASP A 170 13.60 -1.99 6.93
N ILE A 171 12.33 -1.62 7.04
CA ILE A 171 11.77 -0.89 8.18
C ILE A 171 10.51 -1.61 8.64
N LYS A 172 10.41 -1.83 9.96
CA LYS A 172 9.19 -2.32 10.61
C LYS A 172 8.64 -1.24 11.53
N ILE A 173 7.34 -0.93 11.38
CA ILE A 173 6.63 0.02 12.25
C ILE A 173 5.45 -0.68 12.91
N GLU A 174 5.49 -0.76 14.23
CA GLU A 174 4.37 -1.25 15.03
C GLU A 174 3.44 -0.09 15.41
N ASN A 175 2.22 -0.14 14.90
CA ASN A 175 1.19 0.87 15.07
C ASN A 175 0.12 0.40 16.08
N ASN A 176 0.55 0.13 17.32
CA ASN A 176 -0.33 -0.32 18.40
C ASN A 176 -0.82 0.80 19.32
N GLY A 177 -0.26 1.99 19.19
CA GLY A 177 -0.56 3.14 20.02
C GLY A 177 -1.52 4.15 19.38
N THR A 178 -1.41 5.39 19.83
CA THR A 178 -2.19 6.54 19.34
C THR A 178 -1.74 6.97 17.93
N LEU A 179 -2.53 7.84 17.32
CA LEU A 179 -2.19 8.43 16.01
C LEU A 179 -0.90 9.28 16.13
N GLU A 180 -0.75 10.02 17.22
CA GLU A 180 0.40 10.89 17.50
C GLU A 180 1.67 10.08 17.66
N GLU A 181 1.61 8.97 18.40
CA GLU A 181 2.74 8.05 18.54
C GLU A 181 3.14 7.42 17.20
N PHE A 182 2.14 7.09 16.36
CA PHE A 182 2.43 6.56 15.03
C PHE A 182 3.09 7.59 14.14
N LYS A 183 2.60 8.83 14.13
CA LYS A 183 3.20 9.96 13.40
C LYS A 183 4.64 10.22 13.88
N ALA A 184 4.87 10.23 15.18
CA ALA A 184 6.21 10.41 15.75
C ALA A 184 7.20 9.31 15.31
N LYS A 185 6.74 8.05 15.22
CA LYS A 185 7.56 6.95 14.67
C LYS A 185 7.91 7.19 13.20
N ILE A 186 6.97 7.69 12.39
CA ILE A 186 7.21 7.98 10.97
C ILE A 186 8.22 9.14 10.84
N GLN A 187 8.07 10.21 11.61
CA GLN A 187 8.98 11.35 11.58
C GLN A 187 10.43 10.98 11.92
N LYS A 188 10.63 10.08 12.90
CA LYS A 188 11.97 9.60 13.28
C LYS A 188 12.71 8.84 12.17
N LEU A 189 12.01 8.40 11.13
CA LEU A 189 12.63 7.70 10.01
C LEU A 189 13.34 8.64 9.03
N ASN A 190 13.18 9.95 9.17
CA ASN A 190 13.80 11.00 8.33
C ASN A 190 13.75 10.66 6.82
N MET A 191 12.60 10.12 6.38
CA MET A 191 12.42 9.64 4.99
C MET A 191 12.21 10.78 3.99
N ILE A 192 11.98 11.98 4.49
CA ILE A 192 11.77 13.20 3.71
C ILE A 192 12.66 14.26 4.36
N SER A 193 13.84 14.41 3.85
CA SER A 193 14.81 15.47 4.22
C SER A 193 14.96 16.45 3.07
#